data_907a7b6c751b2f5046e8bebe756ebcde
#
_entry.id   907a7b6c751b2f5046e8bebe756ebcde
#
_cell.length_a   1.000
_cell.length_b   1.000
_cell.length_c   1.000
_cell.angle_alpha   90.00
_cell.angle_beta   90.00
_cell.angle_gamma   90.00
#
_symmetry.space_group_name_H-M   'P 1'
#
loop_
_entity.id
_entity.type
_entity.pdbx_description
1 polymer ?
#
loop_
_entity_poly.entity_id
_entity_poly.type
_entity_poly.pdbx_seq_one_letter_code
_entity_poly.pdbx_strand_id
1 'polypeptide(L)'
;RAVPRMLMPLSITTMRGSVIEAIPMTDAQFGLLTTIFLIVYAILSPFAGFFADRFNRSRVIIVSLFVWSLVTWLTAYAKTYEQLLFTRALMGISEAACMPASVALIVDYHRGTTRSLASGILLSGAMSGAALGGLGGWLADRHDWSYAFKLFGFIGIGYAVLMLLLLRDPPPVEAAPGDVKPAAPGVKFTEAIRHLFTNGAYLVMLVFAILLGMVSWAVVGWMPTYIKETFDLTQGAAGLSTTVYLNVAALFGMLIGGSWADRWSRTNPRARILVPVIGLSVAGPAILLIAYAHALWMALAGLVLYGLARHFSDANQMPILCLVTDARYRATSWGIMTFFSCVVGGAGIYAGGVLRDAKVDISNVFLFAAANVIVCAGLIYSLKPRPQPAA
;
A
#
# COMPACT_ATOMS: atom_id res chain seq x y z
N ARG A 1 -4.88 17.85 -8.91
CA ARG A 1 -5.90 16.91 -9.44
C ARG A 1 -5.44 15.52 -9.08
N ALA A 2 -6.07 14.94 -8.04
CA ALA A 2 -5.75 13.61 -7.54
C ALA A 2 -6.22 12.53 -8.53
N VAL A 3 -5.34 11.59 -8.84
CA VAL A 3 -5.67 10.41 -9.64
C VAL A 3 -6.37 9.42 -8.71
N PRO A 4 -7.62 8.98 -8.97
CA PRO A 4 -8.25 7.95 -8.15
C PRO A 4 -7.47 6.65 -8.33
N ARG A 5 -6.94 6.17 -7.20
CA ARG A 5 -6.10 5.00 -7.15
C ARG A 5 -6.70 3.89 -6.33
N MET A 6 -6.35 2.67 -6.65
CA MET A 6 -6.49 1.49 -5.81
C MET A 6 -7.92 1.02 -5.45
N LEU A 7 -8.85 1.10 -6.37
CA LEU A 7 -10.14 0.41 -6.18
C LEU A 7 -10.02 -1.12 -6.30
N MET A 8 -8.94 -1.64 -6.91
CA MET A 8 -8.94 -2.99 -7.47
C MET A 8 -8.45 -4.15 -6.59
N PRO A 9 -7.29 -4.13 -5.91
CA PRO A 9 -6.88 -5.26 -5.08
C PRO A 9 -7.82 -5.50 -3.91
N LEU A 10 -8.32 -4.41 -3.31
CA LEU A 10 -9.28 -4.45 -2.21
C LEU A 10 -10.66 -4.93 -2.65
N SER A 11 -11.08 -4.61 -3.88
CA SER A 11 -12.38 -5.03 -4.40
C SER A 11 -12.51 -6.55 -4.50
N ILE A 12 -11.47 -7.28 -4.92
CA ILE A 12 -11.56 -8.74 -5.02
C ILE A 12 -11.64 -9.39 -3.64
N THR A 13 -10.92 -8.90 -2.65
CA THR A 13 -10.96 -9.43 -1.27
C THR A 13 -12.32 -9.22 -0.60
N THR A 14 -12.99 -8.12 -0.91
CA THR A 14 -14.34 -7.84 -0.41
C THR A 14 -15.42 -8.63 -1.12
N MET A 15 -15.13 -9.26 -2.26
CA MET A 15 -16.05 -10.06 -3.07
C MET A 15 -15.78 -11.57 -3.02
N ARG A 16 -14.95 -12.03 -2.04
CA ARG A 16 -14.49 -13.43 -1.97
C ARG A 16 -15.62 -14.45 -2.14
N GLY A 17 -16.71 -14.28 -1.40
CA GLY A 17 -17.84 -15.23 -1.45
C GLY A 17 -18.38 -15.40 -2.86
N SER A 18 -18.78 -14.30 -3.50
CA SER A 18 -19.35 -14.30 -4.85
C SER A 18 -18.36 -14.77 -5.93
N VAL A 19 -17.06 -14.48 -5.76
CA VAL A 19 -16.03 -14.94 -6.71
C VAL A 19 -15.82 -16.44 -6.60
N ILE A 20 -15.72 -17.02 -5.38
CA ILE A 20 -15.52 -18.47 -5.18
C ILE A 20 -16.77 -19.24 -5.58
N GLU A 21 -17.97 -18.70 -5.37
CA GLU A 21 -19.23 -19.32 -5.81
C GLU A 21 -19.28 -19.42 -7.35
N ALA A 22 -18.84 -18.37 -8.07
CA ALA A 22 -18.85 -18.34 -9.52
C ALA A 22 -17.68 -19.14 -10.16
N ILE A 23 -16.51 -19.10 -9.55
CA ILE A 23 -15.28 -19.77 -10.01
C ILE A 23 -14.71 -20.53 -8.82
N PRO A 24 -15.01 -21.85 -8.70
CA PRO A 24 -14.56 -22.66 -7.58
C PRO A 24 -13.02 -22.65 -7.46
N MET A 25 -12.54 -22.31 -6.28
CA MET A 25 -11.11 -22.28 -5.94
C MET A 25 -10.91 -22.43 -4.44
N THR A 26 -9.71 -22.85 -4.03
CA THR A 26 -9.34 -22.93 -2.62
C THR A 26 -9.03 -21.55 -2.05
N ASP A 27 -8.97 -21.41 -0.73
CA ASP A 27 -8.56 -20.18 -0.07
C ASP A 27 -7.10 -19.78 -0.39
N ALA A 28 -6.22 -20.78 -0.53
CA ALA A 28 -4.85 -20.57 -1.01
C ALA A 28 -4.83 -19.99 -2.43
N GLN A 29 -5.64 -20.54 -3.34
CA GLN A 29 -5.76 -20.03 -4.71
C GLN A 29 -6.34 -18.61 -4.73
N PHE A 30 -7.34 -18.31 -3.89
CA PHE A 30 -7.86 -16.96 -3.76
C PHE A 30 -6.81 -15.97 -3.24
N GLY A 31 -6.05 -16.35 -2.21
CA GLY A 31 -4.93 -15.56 -1.71
C GLY A 31 -3.86 -15.31 -2.78
N LEU A 32 -3.61 -16.30 -3.66
CA LEU A 32 -2.65 -16.19 -4.76
C LEU A 32 -3.05 -15.11 -5.79
N LEU A 33 -4.34 -14.83 -5.98
CA LEU A 33 -4.78 -13.74 -6.88
C LEU A 33 -4.25 -12.36 -6.46
N THR A 34 -4.21 -12.09 -5.15
CA THR A 34 -3.62 -10.85 -4.64
C THR A 34 -2.09 -10.93 -4.60
N THR A 35 -1.55 -12.08 -4.24
CA THR A 35 -0.11 -12.33 -4.17
C THR A 35 0.58 -12.14 -5.51
N ILE A 36 0.04 -12.70 -6.61
CA ILE A 36 0.65 -12.56 -7.95
C ILE A 36 0.67 -11.10 -8.41
N PHE A 37 -0.40 -10.34 -8.13
CA PHE A 37 -0.44 -8.92 -8.38
C PHE A 37 0.71 -8.19 -7.66
N LEU A 38 0.87 -8.45 -6.35
CA LEU A 38 1.90 -7.81 -5.53
C LEU A 38 3.32 -8.17 -5.97
N ILE A 39 3.57 -9.44 -6.31
CA ILE A 39 4.88 -9.90 -6.78
C ILE A 39 5.23 -9.23 -8.11
N VAL A 40 4.32 -9.25 -9.08
CA VAL A 40 4.55 -8.65 -10.40
C VAL A 40 4.74 -7.14 -10.26
N TYR A 41 3.92 -6.48 -9.49
CA TYR A 41 4.05 -5.04 -9.16
C TYR A 41 5.42 -4.73 -8.54
N ALA A 42 5.84 -5.52 -7.55
CA ALA A 42 7.11 -5.33 -6.83
C ALA A 42 8.32 -5.50 -7.75
N ILE A 43 8.33 -6.56 -8.59
CA ILE A 43 9.43 -6.83 -9.54
C ILE A 43 9.55 -5.70 -10.55
N LEU A 44 8.43 -5.19 -11.05
CA LEU A 44 8.42 -4.19 -12.12
C LEU A 44 8.58 -2.75 -11.60
N SER A 45 8.27 -2.48 -10.34
CA SER A 45 8.31 -1.14 -9.76
C SER A 45 9.67 -0.42 -9.92
N PRO A 46 10.85 -1.07 -9.73
CA PRO A 46 12.14 -0.43 -9.98
C PRO A 46 12.36 -0.05 -11.45
N PHE A 47 11.91 -0.91 -12.38
CA PHE A 47 12.01 -0.64 -13.82
C PHE A 47 11.04 0.45 -14.26
N ALA A 48 9.87 0.48 -13.64
CA ALA A 48 8.84 1.46 -13.92
C ALA A 48 9.30 2.90 -13.59
N GLY A 49 10.10 3.09 -12.55
CA GLY A 49 10.76 4.37 -12.26
C GLY A 49 11.67 4.81 -13.41
N PHE A 50 12.48 3.90 -13.94
CA PHE A 50 13.35 4.17 -15.08
C PHE A 50 12.55 4.56 -16.35
N PHE A 51 11.44 3.85 -16.62
CA PHE A 51 10.56 4.19 -17.73
C PHE A 51 9.89 5.56 -17.54
N ALA A 52 9.43 5.87 -16.32
CA ALA A 52 8.82 7.16 -16.00
C ALA A 52 9.80 8.34 -16.21
N ASP A 53 11.10 8.13 -16.02
CA ASP A 53 12.13 9.15 -16.25
C ASP A 53 12.52 9.32 -17.73
N ARG A 54 12.35 8.26 -18.53
CA ARG A 54 12.75 8.25 -19.96
C ARG A 54 11.62 8.67 -20.90
N PHE A 55 10.37 8.42 -20.54
CA PHE A 55 9.22 8.75 -21.33
C PHE A 55 8.47 9.96 -20.75
N ASN A 56 7.61 10.54 -21.58
CA ASN A 56 6.71 11.61 -21.18
C ASN A 56 5.82 11.15 -20.02
N ARG A 57 5.95 11.77 -18.85
CA ARG A 57 5.34 11.33 -17.57
C ARG A 57 3.82 11.30 -17.64
N SER A 58 3.20 12.31 -18.28
CA SER A 58 1.75 12.36 -18.47
C SER A 58 1.26 11.19 -19.33
N ARG A 59 1.99 10.86 -20.41
CA ARG A 59 1.65 9.70 -21.25
C ARG A 59 1.79 8.38 -20.50
N VAL A 60 2.85 8.20 -19.73
CA VAL A 60 3.03 7.00 -18.89
C VAL A 60 1.86 6.81 -17.93
N ILE A 61 1.43 7.89 -17.25
CA ILE A 61 0.26 7.84 -16.34
C ILE A 61 -1.01 7.47 -17.09
N ILE A 62 -1.29 8.12 -18.24
CA ILE A 62 -2.51 7.89 -19.03
C ILE A 62 -2.55 6.47 -19.58
N VAL A 63 -1.45 5.99 -20.18
CA VAL A 63 -1.37 4.62 -20.73
C VAL A 63 -1.50 3.59 -19.62
N SER A 64 -0.79 3.77 -18.52
CA SER A 64 -0.87 2.89 -17.33
C SER A 64 -2.31 2.82 -16.80
N LEU A 65 -2.97 3.96 -16.63
CA LEU A 65 -4.35 4.04 -16.19
C LEU A 65 -5.33 3.38 -17.17
N PHE A 66 -5.15 3.62 -18.46
CA PHE A 66 -5.99 3.03 -19.48
C PHE A 66 -5.86 1.50 -19.52
N VAL A 67 -4.62 0.99 -19.59
CA VAL A 67 -4.36 -0.45 -19.64
C VAL A 67 -4.86 -1.13 -18.36
N TRP A 68 -4.59 -0.55 -17.20
CA TRP A 68 -5.10 -1.04 -15.92
C TRP A 68 -6.64 -1.11 -15.89
N SER A 69 -7.31 -0.03 -16.34
CA SER A 69 -8.78 0.02 -16.37
C SER A 69 -9.36 -0.98 -17.37
N LEU A 70 -8.70 -1.17 -18.50
CA LEU A 70 -9.07 -2.17 -19.51
C LEU A 70 -8.92 -3.60 -18.95
N VAL A 71 -7.80 -3.91 -18.30
CA VAL A 71 -7.58 -5.21 -17.65
C VAL A 71 -8.61 -5.45 -16.55
N THR A 72 -8.96 -4.42 -15.80
CA THR A 72 -10.06 -4.46 -14.83
C THR A 72 -11.37 -4.85 -15.49
N TRP A 73 -11.72 -4.16 -16.54
CA TRP A 73 -12.95 -4.46 -17.30
C TRP A 73 -12.93 -5.87 -17.89
N LEU A 74 -11.80 -6.32 -18.44
CA LEU A 74 -11.61 -7.69 -18.94
C LEU A 74 -11.71 -8.75 -17.83
N THR A 75 -11.30 -8.44 -16.61
CA THR A 75 -11.44 -9.36 -15.47
C THR A 75 -12.89 -9.80 -15.24
N ALA A 76 -13.85 -8.94 -15.56
CA ALA A 76 -15.28 -9.26 -15.44
C ALA A 76 -15.74 -10.42 -16.34
N TYR A 77 -14.97 -10.77 -17.35
CA TYR A 77 -15.29 -11.85 -18.30
C TYR A 77 -14.51 -13.14 -18.02
N ALA A 78 -13.71 -13.17 -16.96
CA ALA A 78 -12.98 -14.37 -16.56
C ALA A 78 -13.98 -15.47 -16.13
N LYS A 79 -13.78 -16.68 -16.65
CA LYS A 79 -14.61 -17.88 -16.36
C LYS A 79 -13.81 -18.96 -15.65
N THR A 80 -12.48 -18.86 -15.61
CA THR A 80 -11.61 -19.83 -14.97
C THR A 80 -10.65 -19.13 -14.00
N TYR A 81 -10.11 -19.90 -13.07
CA TYR A 81 -9.10 -19.42 -12.12
C TYR A 81 -7.86 -18.87 -12.82
N GLU A 82 -7.39 -19.55 -13.87
CA GLU A 82 -6.18 -19.16 -14.62
C GLU A 82 -6.39 -17.80 -15.31
N GLN A 83 -7.60 -17.55 -15.84
CA GLN A 83 -7.94 -16.26 -16.43
C GLN A 83 -7.93 -15.14 -15.37
N LEU A 84 -8.48 -15.39 -14.18
CA LEU A 84 -8.39 -14.45 -13.07
C LEU A 84 -6.93 -14.20 -12.66
N LEU A 85 -6.13 -15.25 -12.53
CA LEU A 85 -4.73 -15.15 -12.17
C LEU A 85 -3.93 -14.33 -13.19
N PHE A 86 -4.19 -14.58 -14.47
CA PHE A 86 -3.56 -13.84 -15.57
C PHE A 86 -3.93 -12.35 -15.55
N THR A 87 -5.21 -12.03 -15.36
CA THR A 87 -5.63 -10.62 -15.27
C THR A 87 -5.04 -9.94 -14.04
N ARG A 88 -4.84 -10.63 -12.91
CA ARG A 88 -4.15 -10.08 -11.73
C ARG A 88 -2.68 -9.77 -12.02
N ALA A 89 -1.99 -10.66 -12.74
CA ALA A 89 -0.60 -10.42 -13.17
C ALA A 89 -0.52 -9.19 -14.11
N LEU A 90 -1.40 -9.10 -15.11
CA LEU A 90 -1.47 -7.95 -16.04
C LEU A 90 -1.76 -6.64 -15.29
N MET A 91 -2.60 -6.67 -14.24
CA MET A 91 -2.83 -5.49 -13.40
C MET A 91 -1.55 -5.03 -12.71
N GLY A 92 -0.75 -5.97 -12.15
CA GLY A 92 0.53 -5.65 -11.55
C GLY A 92 1.49 -4.97 -12.52
N ILE A 93 1.53 -5.44 -13.78
CA ILE A 93 2.34 -4.82 -14.85
C ILE A 93 1.87 -3.39 -15.13
N SER A 94 0.57 -3.22 -15.34
CA SER A 94 0.02 -1.95 -15.78
C SER A 94 0.06 -0.87 -14.69
N GLU A 95 -0.05 -1.23 -13.42
CA GLU A 95 -0.08 -0.30 -12.30
C GLU A 95 1.32 0.14 -11.85
N ALA A 96 2.35 -0.68 -12.05
CA ALA A 96 3.70 -0.45 -11.53
C ALA A 96 4.27 0.93 -11.90
N ALA A 97 4.03 1.42 -13.12
CA ALA A 97 4.57 2.69 -13.60
C ALA A 97 3.79 3.94 -13.12
N CYS A 98 2.53 3.78 -12.73
CA CYS A 98 1.66 4.91 -12.43
C CYS A 98 2.10 5.74 -11.22
N MET A 99 2.56 5.12 -10.11
CA MET A 99 3.00 5.86 -8.90
C MET A 99 4.29 6.65 -9.11
N PRO A 100 5.37 6.02 -9.58
CA PRO A 100 6.60 6.77 -9.82
C PRO A 100 6.38 7.95 -10.76
N ALA A 101 5.66 7.74 -11.87
CA ALA A 101 5.35 8.80 -12.82
C ALA A 101 4.50 9.93 -12.20
N SER A 102 3.50 9.59 -11.36
CA SER A 102 2.64 10.60 -10.73
C SER A 102 3.40 11.45 -9.71
N VAL A 103 4.24 10.82 -8.88
CA VAL A 103 5.09 11.53 -7.91
C VAL A 103 6.09 12.43 -8.65
N ALA A 104 6.72 11.92 -9.69
CA ALA A 104 7.66 12.69 -10.50
C ALA A 104 6.97 13.91 -11.16
N LEU A 105 5.77 13.72 -11.73
CA LEU A 105 5.00 14.80 -12.34
C LEU A 105 4.61 15.88 -11.32
N ILE A 106 4.23 15.49 -10.10
CA ILE A 106 3.93 16.46 -9.01
C ILE A 106 5.17 17.28 -8.68
N VAL A 107 6.34 16.65 -8.61
CA VAL A 107 7.62 17.33 -8.34
C VAL A 107 7.94 18.37 -9.41
N ASP A 108 7.61 18.07 -10.68
CA ASP A 108 7.84 19.00 -11.79
C ASP A 108 6.91 20.21 -11.76
N TYR A 109 5.63 19.99 -11.42
CA TYR A 109 4.64 21.07 -11.38
C TYR A 109 4.69 21.92 -10.12
N HIS A 110 5.06 21.31 -8.98
CA HIS A 110 5.01 21.94 -7.67
C HIS A 110 6.43 22.12 -7.10
N ARG A 111 6.94 23.34 -7.19
CA ARG A 111 8.25 23.73 -6.62
C ARG A 111 8.04 24.45 -5.30
N GLY A 112 8.92 24.21 -4.34
CA GLY A 112 8.90 24.89 -3.03
C GLY A 112 7.73 24.46 -2.12
N THR A 113 6.99 25.45 -1.59
CA THR A 113 6.03 25.25 -0.50
C THR A 113 4.78 24.46 -0.85
N THR A 114 4.40 24.31 -2.14
CA THR A 114 3.19 23.62 -2.58
C THR A 114 3.39 22.13 -2.85
N ARG A 115 4.63 21.65 -2.90
CA ARG A 115 4.97 20.26 -3.23
C ARG A 115 4.42 19.28 -2.21
N SER A 116 4.57 19.57 -0.92
CA SER A 116 4.06 18.70 0.15
C SER A 116 2.55 18.61 0.13
N LEU A 117 1.85 19.73 -0.09
CA LEU A 117 0.39 19.75 -0.22
C LEU A 117 -0.08 18.90 -1.42
N ALA A 118 0.55 19.05 -2.58
CA ALA A 118 0.18 18.29 -3.78
C ALA A 118 0.43 16.76 -3.59
N SER A 119 1.53 16.39 -2.95
CA SER A 119 1.81 14.99 -2.58
C SER A 119 0.79 14.46 -1.56
N GLY A 120 0.42 15.28 -0.59
CA GLY A 120 -0.63 14.94 0.39
C GLY A 120 -1.99 14.70 -0.27
N ILE A 121 -2.39 15.53 -1.25
CA ILE A 121 -3.63 15.35 -2.02
C ILE A 121 -3.57 14.03 -2.82
N LEU A 122 -2.43 13.69 -3.44
CA LEU A 122 -2.26 12.42 -4.15
C LEU A 122 -2.47 11.22 -3.21
N LEU A 123 -1.83 11.24 -2.03
CA LEU A 123 -1.95 10.15 -1.04
C LEU A 123 -3.37 10.08 -0.45
N SER A 124 -4.01 11.23 -0.18
CA SER A 124 -5.41 11.27 0.26
C SER A 124 -6.35 10.67 -0.78
N GLY A 125 -6.10 10.93 -2.07
CA GLY A 125 -6.84 10.30 -3.18
C GLY A 125 -6.67 8.78 -3.20
N ALA A 126 -5.45 8.28 -2.95
CA ALA A 126 -5.19 6.84 -2.85
C ALA A 126 -5.95 6.19 -1.68
N MET A 127 -5.94 6.81 -0.50
CA MET A 127 -6.68 6.32 0.68
C MET A 127 -8.19 6.35 0.46
N SER A 128 -8.71 7.41 -0.17
CA SER A 128 -10.13 7.50 -0.52
C SER A 128 -10.54 6.42 -1.53
N GLY A 129 -9.70 6.16 -2.53
CA GLY A 129 -9.91 5.05 -3.48
C GLY A 129 -9.93 3.69 -2.78
N ALA A 130 -9.01 3.45 -1.86
CA ALA A 130 -8.97 2.23 -1.06
C ALA A 130 -10.21 2.06 -0.17
N ALA A 131 -10.71 3.14 0.46
CA ALA A 131 -11.95 3.12 1.23
C ALA A 131 -13.16 2.75 0.36
N LEU A 132 -13.24 3.27 -0.85
CA LEU A 132 -14.29 2.95 -1.82
C LEU A 132 -14.18 1.53 -2.39
N GLY A 133 -13.03 0.86 -2.21
CA GLY A 133 -12.82 -0.54 -2.64
C GLY A 133 -13.83 -1.52 -2.04
N GLY A 134 -14.38 -1.21 -0.87
CA GLY A 134 -15.46 -1.98 -0.23
C GLY A 134 -16.78 -2.00 -1.01
N LEU A 135 -17.01 -1.01 -1.88
CA LEU A 135 -18.18 -1.00 -2.77
C LEU A 135 -18.24 -2.23 -3.68
N GLY A 136 -17.10 -2.86 -3.97
CA GLY A 136 -17.05 -4.10 -4.73
C GLY A 136 -17.93 -5.19 -4.11
N GLY A 137 -17.78 -5.43 -2.81
CA GLY A 137 -18.61 -6.41 -2.09
C GLY A 137 -20.10 -6.04 -2.09
N TRP A 138 -20.43 -4.76 -1.88
CA TRP A 138 -21.79 -4.26 -1.90
C TRP A 138 -22.46 -4.39 -3.29
N LEU A 139 -21.71 -4.17 -4.36
CA LEU A 139 -22.21 -4.39 -5.71
C LEU A 139 -22.39 -5.87 -6.00
N ALA A 140 -21.48 -6.74 -5.52
CA ALA A 140 -21.56 -8.17 -5.69
C ALA A 140 -22.73 -8.80 -4.92
N ASP A 141 -23.15 -8.23 -3.79
CA ASP A 141 -24.35 -8.65 -3.04
C ASP A 141 -25.66 -8.37 -3.81
N ARG A 142 -25.67 -7.35 -4.68
CA ARG A 142 -26.88 -6.90 -5.40
C ARG A 142 -26.97 -7.36 -6.84
N HIS A 143 -25.83 -7.64 -7.43
CA HIS A 143 -25.71 -8.10 -8.80
C HIS A 143 -24.87 -9.38 -8.82
N ASP A 144 -23.84 -9.41 -9.61
CA ASP A 144 -22.80 -10.44 -9.59
C ASP A 144 -21.42 -9.80 -9.36
N TRP A 145 -20.42 -10.59 -9.03
CA TRP A 145 -19.06 -10.09 -8.81
C TRP A 145 -18.49 -9.41 -10.05
N SER A 146 -18.87 -9.83 -11.26
CA SER A 146 -18.37 -9.28 -12.53
C SER A 146 -18.85 -7.85 -12.75
N TYR A 147 -20.03 -7.49 -12.22
CA TYR A 147 -20.62 -6.16 -12.36
C TYR A 147 -19.72 -5.07 -11.77
N ALA A 148 -19.13 -5.33 -10.61
CA ALA A 148 -18.20 -4.38 -10.00
C ALA A 148 -16.97 -4.12 -10.90
N PHE A 149 -16.42 -5.17 -11.49
CA PHE A 149 -15.28 -5.04 -12.41
C PHE A 149 -15.66 -4.32 -13.72
N LYS A 150 -16.85 -4.59 -14.27
CA LYS A 150 -17.38 -3.86 -15.45
C LYS A 150 -17.53 -2.36 -15.15
N LEU A 151 -18.16 -2.05 -14.02
CA LEU A 151 -18.43 -0.66 -13.62
C LEU A 151 -17.13 0.11 -13.37
N PHE A 152 -16.23 -0.44 -12.53
CA PHE A 152 -14.98 0.23 -12.20
C PHE A 152 -14.03 0.31 -13.40
N GLY A 153 -13.98 -0.72 -14.23
CA GLY A 153 -13.21 -0.70 -15.47
C GLY A 153 -13.71 0.36 -16.44
N PHE A 154 -15.03 0.45 -16.64
CA PHE A 154 -15.63 1.46 -17.50
C PHE A 154 -15.39 2.89 -17.01
N ILE A 155 -15.59 3.14 -15.70
CA ILE A 155 -15.30 4.43 -15.08
C ILE A 155 -13.81 4.78 -15.24
N GLY A 156 -12.92 3.81 -15.05
CA GLY A 156 -11.48 4.01 -15.19
C GLY A 156 -11.06 4.32 -16.63
N ILE A 157 -11.65 3.66 -17.62
CA ILE A 157 -11.42 3.97 -19.05
C ILE A 157 -11.89 5.41 -19.36
N GLY A 158 -13.11 5.77 -18.94
CA GLY A 158 -13.62 7.13 -19.10
C GLY A 158 -12.73 8.17 -18.43
N TYR A 159 -12.19 7.85 -17.24
CA TYR A 159 -11.25 8.71 -16.55
C TYR A 159 -9.90 8.82 -17.27
N ALA A 160 -9.40 7.73 -17.86
CA ALA A 160 -8.18 7.76 -18.68
C ALA A 160 -8.35 8.66 -19.92
N VAL A 161 -9.50 8.59 -20.58
CA VAL A 161 -9.86 9.49 -21.70
C VAL A 161 -9.93 10.95 -21.23
N LEU A 162 -10.55 11.21 -20.08
CA LEU A 162 -10.57 12.55 -19.49
C LEU A 162 -9.16 13.06 -19.17
N MET A 163 -8.29 12.19 -18.65
CA MET A 163 -6.89 12.54 -18.40
C MET A 163 -6.11 12.81 -19.69
N LEU A 164 -6.40 12.11 -20.79
CA LEU A 164 -5.80 12.38 -22.08
C LEU A 164 -6.10 13.82 -22.56
N LEU A 165 -7.27 14.35 -22.23
CA LEU A 165 -7.68 15.71 -22.60
C LEU A 165 -7.12 16.78 -21.65
N LEU A 166 -6.96 16.46 -20.37
CA LEU A 166 -6.67 17.43 -19.31
C LEU A 166 -5.23 17.41 -18.82
N LEU A 167 -4.56 16.25 -18.84
CA LEU A 167 -3.22 16.10 -18.28
C LEU A 167 -2.18 16.48 -19.33
N ARG A 168 -1.36 17.47 -19.01
CA ARG A 168 -0.25 17.93 -19.85
C ARG A 168 1.04 17.81 -19.07
N ASP A 169 2.17 17.68 -19.77
CA ASP A 169 3.46 17.84 -19.13
C ASP A 169 3.77 19.31 -18.87
N PRO A 170 4.52 19.61 -17.79
CA PRO A 170 5.02 20.94 -17.61
C PRO A 170 5.93 21.34 -18.78
N PRO A 171 5.96 22.61 -19.18
CA PRO A 171 6.90 23.07 -20.17
C PRO A 171 8.34 22.74 -19.71
N PRO A 172 9.25 22.39 -20.64
CA PRO A 172 10.66 22.19 -20.29
C PRO A 172 11.16 23.41 -19.55
N VAL A 173 11.60 23.23 -18.31
CA VAL A 173 12.12 24.33 -17.51
C VAL A 173 13.62 24.24 -17.57
N GLU A 174 14.26 25.32 -17.98
CA GLU A 174 15.68 25.51 -17.77
C GLU A 174 15.98 25.37 -16.27
N ALA A 175 16.90 24.46 -15.92
CA ALA A 175 17.27 24.21 -14.53
C ALA A 175 17.76 25.53 -13.89
N ALA A 176 17.06 25.98 -12.85
CA ALA A 176 17.52 27.14 -12.10
C ALA A 176 18.87 26.82 -11.42
N PRO A 177 19.80 27.81 -11.30
CA PRO A 177 21.02 27.59 -10.54
C PRO A 177 20.65 27.24 -9.09
N GLY A 178 20.88 26.01 -8.67
CA GLY A 178 20.55 25.49 -7.33
C GLY A 178 19.53 24.34 -7.30
N ASP A 179 18.90 24.00 -8.40
CA ASP A 179 18.09 22.78 -8.45
C ASP A 179 18.99 21.55 -8.25
N VAL A 180 18.61 20.72 -7.28
CA VAL A 180 19.27 19.45 -7.02
C VAL A 180 19.21 18.63 -8.30
N LYS A 181 20.33 18.54 -9.01
CA LYS A 181 20.46 17.65 -10.17
C LYS A 181 19.96 16.26 -9.78
N PRO A 182 19.22 15.58 -10.67
CA PRO A 182 18.97 14.14 -10.50
C PRO A 182 20.33 13.48 -10.16
N ALA A 183 20.30 12.52 -9.24
CA ALA A 183 21.49 11.87 -8.67
C ALA A 183 22.63 11.81 -9.67
N ALA A 184 23.80 12.32 -9.26
CA ALA A 184 24.97 12.43 -10.12
C ALA A 184 25.17 11.15 -10.95
N PRO A 185 25.41 11.24 -12.26
CA PRO A 185 25.66 10.06 -13.07
C PRO A 185 26.92 9.39 -12.53
N GLY A 186 26.78 8.23 -11.88
CA GLY A 186 27.94 7.51 -11.40
C GLY A 186 27.73 6.49 -10.28
N VAL A 187 26.62 6.51 -9.54
CA VAL A 187 26.42 5.49 -8.51
C VAL A 187 25.97 4.19 -9.18
N LYS A 188 26.84 3.19 -9.21
CA LYS A 188 26.48 1.86 -9.72
C LYS A 188 25.49 1.22 -8.78
N PHE A 189 24.42 0.62 -9.33
CA PHE A 189 23.40 -0.09 -8.55
C PHE A 189 24.00 -1.14 -7.60
N THR A 190 25.04 -1.85 -8.06
CA THR A 190 25.80 -2.82 -7.25
C THR A 190 26.49 -2.19 -6.03
N GLU A 191 26.97 -0.97 -6.15
CA GLU A 191 27.60 -0.21 -5.05
C GLU A 191 26.53 0.19 -4.02
N ALA A 192 25.37 0.66 -4.48
CA ALA A 192 24.23 0.96 -3.60
C ALA A 192 23.79 -0.28 -2.81
N ILE A 193 23.59 -1.41 -3.49
CA ILE A 193 23.26 -2.70 -2.85
C ILE A 193 24.29 -3.06 -1.79
N ARG A 194 25.57 -3.07 -2.14
CA ARG A 194 26.64 -3.43 -1.20
C ARG A 194 26.62 -2.51 0.03
N HIS A 195 26.52 -1.19 -0.18
CA HIS A 195 26.50 -0.22 0.92
C HIS A 195 25.28 -0.42 1.83
N LEU A 196 24.10 -0.67 1.26
CA LEU A 196 22.86 -0.85 2.02
C LEU A 196 22.88 -2.14 2.84
N PHE A 197 23.32 -3.26 2.25
CA PHE A 197 23.34 -4.55 2.95
C PHE A 197 24.51 -4.69 3.95
N THR A 198 25.48 -3.79 3.94
CA THR A 198 26.49 -3.68 5.00
C THR A 198 26.10 -2.71 6.12
N ASN A 199 25.01 -1.96 5.97
CA ASN A 199 24.53 -1.00 6.97
C ASN A 199 23.54 -1.67 7.92
N GLY A 200 23.96 -2.03 9.14
CA GLY A 200 23.11 -2.69 10.14
C GLY A 200 21.82 -1.92 10.48
N ALA A 201 21.83 -0.59 10.54
CA ALA A 201 20.63 0.20 10.78
C ALA A 201 19.63 0.13 9.62
N TYR A 202 20.13 0.06 8.39
CA TYR A 202 19.27 -0.18 7.22
C TYR A 202 18.69 -1.58 7.22
N LEU A 203 19.46 -2.60 7.60
CA LEU A 203 18.95 -3.98 7.70
C LEU A 203 17.82 -4.10 8.73
N VAL A 204 17.94 -3.45 9.89
CA VAL A 204 16.83 -3.37 10.86
C VAL A 204 15.60 -2.72 10.25
N MET A 205 15.79 -1.61 9.51
CA MET A 205 14.69 -0.92 8.83
C MET A 205 14.08 -1.78 7.71
N LEU A 206 14.88 -2.56 7.00
CA LEU A 206 14.41 -3.50 5.97
C LEU A 206 13.56 -4.62 6.60
N VAL A 207 14.06 -5.27 7.65
CA VAL A 207 13.31 -6.32 8.37
C VAL A 207 12.01 -5.75 8.93
N PHE A 208 12.06 -4.56 9.52
CA PHE A 208 10.86 -3.85 9.97
C PHE A 208 9.84 -3.66 8.84
N ALA A 209 10.27 -3.17 7.68
CA ALA A 209 9.38 -2.93 6.55
C ALA A 209 8.76 -4.24 6.01
N ILE A 210 9.54 -5.31 5.97
CA ILE A 210 9.09 -6.67 5.59
C ILE A 210 8.00 -7.16 6.53
N LEU A 211 8.27 -7.14 7.83
CA LEU A 211 7.37 -7.65 8.84
C LEU A 211 6.09 -6.82 8.92
N LEU A 212 6.21 -5.49 8.89
CA LEU A 212 5.05 -4.60 8.89
C LEU A 212 4.22 -4.73 7.62
N GLY A 213 4.89 -4.92 6.46
CA GLY A 213 4.22 -5.18 5.18
C GLY A 213 3.42 -6.48 5.21
N MET A 214 4.00 -7.56 5.75
CA MET A 214 3.31 -8.85 5.90
C MET A 214 2.02 -8.71 6.71
N VAL A 215 2.08 -8.05 7.86
CA VAL A 215 0.89 -7.81 8.69
C VAL A 215 -0.14 -6.97 7.95
N SER A 216 0.28 -5.88 7.31
CA SER A 216 -0.62 -4.96 6.64
C SER A 216 -1.38 -5.62 5.51
N TRP A 217 -0.69 -6.40 4.69
CA TRP A 217 -1.31 -7.12 3.58
C TRP A 217 -2.19 -8.27 4.06
N ALA A 218 -1.80 -8.98 5.14
CA ALA A 218 -2.65 -10.01 5.75
C ALA A 218 -3.95 -9.42 6.31
N VAL A 219 -3.90 -8.30 7.02
CA VAL A 219 -5.08 -7.59 7.51
C VAL A 219 -5.97 -7.14 6.37
N VAL A 220 -5.42 -6.46 5.37
CA VAL A 220 -6.20 -6.00 4.20
C VAL A 220 -6.80 -7.18 3.43
N GLY A 221 -6.07 -8.29 3.28
CA GLY A 221 -6.50 -9.45 2.52
C GLY A 221 -7.62 -10.24 3.20
N TRP A 222 -7.53 -10.45 4.50
CA TRP A 222 -8.41 -11.39 5.21
C TRP A 222 -9.43 -10.75 6.15
N MET A 223 -9.27 -9.48 6.50
CA MET A 223 -10.18 -8.80 7.43
C MET A 223 -11.64 -8.74 6.93
N PRO A 224 -11.95 -8.45 5.63
CA PRO A 224 -13.33 -8.51 5.16
C PRO A 224 -13.97 -9.88 5.34
N THR A 225 -13.21 -10.94 5.06
CA THR A 225 -13.67 -12.33 5.22
C THR A 225 -13.91 -12.65 6.70
N TYR A 226 -12.97 -12.28 7.58
CA TYR A 226 -13.09 -12.48 9.02
C TYR A 226 -14.33 -11.80 9.60
N ILE A 227 -14.52 -10.50 9.31
CA ILE A 227 -15.69 -9.74 9.80
C ILE A 227 -17.00 -10.34 9.28
N LYS A 228 -17.02 -10.76 8.00
CA LYS A 228 -18.18 -11.43 7.42
C LYS A 228 -18.54 -12.71 8.17
N GLU A 229 -17.58 -13.60 8.36
CA GLU A 229 -17.80 -14.94 8.92
C GLU A 229 -18.05 -14.90 10.43
N THR A 230 -17.36 -14.03 11.17
CA THR A 230 -17.47 -13.94 12.63
C THR A 230 -18.78 -13.28 13.08
N PHE A 231 -19.29 -12.31 12.32
CA PHE A 231 -20.47 -11.53 12.70
C PHE A 231 -21.68 -11.76 11.78
N ASP A 232 -21.62 -12.80 10.94
CA ASP A 232 -22.69 -13.19 10.00
C ASP A 232 -23.22 -12.02 9.16
N LEU A 233 -22.31 -11.20 8.65
CA LEU A 233 -22.65 -10.05 7.83
C LEU A 233 -22.71 -10.42 6.35
N THR A 234 -23.46 -9.60 5.57
CA THR A 234 -23.35 -9.66 4.11
C THR A 234 -21.93 -9.29 3.67
N GLN A 235 -21.50 -9.77 2.53
CA GLN A 235 -20.19 -9.50 1.95
C GLN A 235 -19.95 -7.99 1.76
N GLY A 236 -21.01 -7.28 1.31
CA GLY A 236 -20.97 -5.83 1.14
C GLY A 236 -20.83 -5.07 2.45
N ALA A 237 -21.59 -5.46 3.48
CA ALA A 237 -21.49 -4.80 4.80
C ALA A 237 -20.11 -5.02 5.42
N ALA A 238 -19.56 -6.23 5.38
CA ALA A 238 -18.23 -6.55 5.89
C ALA A 238 -17.14 -5.84 5.09
N GLY A 239 -17.22 -5.84 3.77
CA GLY A 239 -16.25 -5.18 2.89
C GLY A 239 -16.22 -3.66 3.10
N LEU A 240 -17.39 -3.01 3.10
CA LEU A 240 -17.49 -1.55 3.34
C LEU A 240 -17.02 -1.19 4.75
N SER A 241 -17.50 -1.90 5.77
CA SER A 241 -17.06 -1.64 7.15
C SER A 241 -15.55 -1.72 7.26
N THR A 242 -14.95 -2.79 6.75
CA THR A 242 -13.50 -2.99 6.85
C THR A 242 -12.72 -1.89 6.11
N THR A 243 -13.07 -1.63 4.85
CA THR A 243 -12.27 -0.71 4.02
C THR A 243 -12.47 0.74 4.44
N VAL A 244 -13.69 1.17 4.76
CA VAL A 244 -13.95 2.55 5.16
C VAL A 244 -13.34 2.85 6.52
N TYR A 245 -13.62 2.05 7.55
CA TYR A 245 -13.10 2.32 8.90
C TYR A 245 -11.57 2.27 8.93
N LEU A 246 -10.96 1.28 8.25
CA LEU A 246 -9.51 1.16 8.19
C LEU A 246 -8.85 2.35 7.48
N ASN A 247 -9.33 2.72 6.28
CA ASN A 247 -8.65 3.74 5.47
C ASN A 247 -8.92 5.17 5.97
N VAL A 248 -10.10 5.43 6.52
CA VAL A 248 -10.39 6.72 7.17
C VAL A 248 -9.52 6.88 8.42
N ALA A 249 -9.43 5.84 9.26
CA ALA A 249 -8.57 5.85 10.44
C ALA A 249 -7.08 6.00 10.05
N ALA A 250 -6.65 5.33 8.96
CA ALA A 250 -5.30 5.43 8.42
C ALA A 250 -4.95 6.87 8.00
N LEU A 251 -5.87 7.57 7.32
CA LEU A 251 -5.68 8.96 6.92
C LEU A 251 -5.44 9.86 8.14
N PHE A 252 -6.29 9.75 9.17
CA PHE A 252 -6.10 10.50 10.41
C PHE A 252 -4.82 10.09 11.13
N GLY A 253 -4.49 8.80 11.15
CA GLY A 253 -3.26 8.28 11.74
C GLY A 253 -2.01 8.89 11.10
N MET A 254 -1.95 8.97 9.77
CA MET A 254 -0.83 9.60 9.07
C MET A 254 -0.69 11.09 9.42
N LEU A 255 -1.81 11.82 9.46
CA LEU A 255 -1.81 13.26 9.78
C LEU A 255 -1.39 13.52 11.22
N ILE A 256 -1.97 12.78 12.18
CA ILE A 256 -1.66 12.90 13.60
C ILE A 256 -0.23 12.47 13.87
N GLY A 257 0.18 11.28 13.39
CA GLY A 257 1.51 10.72 13.62
C GLY A 257 2.63 11.58 13.01
N GLY A 258 2.42 12.12 11.81
CA GLY A 258 3.37 13.03 11.17
C GLY A 258 3.50 14.34 11.92
N SER A 259 2.39 15.01 12.19
CA SER A 259 2.39 16.31 12.89
C SER A 259 2.89 16.19 14.35
N TRP A 260 2.57 15.10 15.04
CA TRP A 260 3.09 14.84 16.38
C TRP A 260 4.60 14.63 16.36
N ALA A 261 5.10 13.78 15.46
CA ALA A 261 6.53 13.53 15.30
C ALA A 261 7.30 14.82 14.97
N ASP A 262 6.78 15.65 14.05
CA ASP A 262 7.42 16.91 13.67
C ASP A 262 7.46 17.93 14.82
N ARG A 263 6.38 18.08 15.59
CA ARG A 263 6.35 18.96 16.75
C ARG A 263 7.32 18.48 17.84
N TRP A 264 7.25 17.19 18.18
CA TRP A 264 8.07 16.62 19.24
C TRP A 264 9.56 16.52 18.85
N SER A 265 9.88 16.39 17.57
CA SER A 265 11.28 16.35 17.09
C SER A 265 12.03 17.66 17.32
N ARG A 266 11.36 18.78 17.58
CA ARG A 266 11.97 20.06 17.95
C ARG A 266 12.67 20.01 19.34
N THR A 267 12.18 19.16 20.23
CA THR A 267 12.71 19.02 21.60
C THR A 267 13.39 17.66 21.82
N ASN A 268 13.01 16.63 21.07
CA ASN A 268 13.56 15.29 21.22
C ASN A 268 13.97 14.71 19.84
N PRO A 269 15.28 14.55 19.56
CA PRO A 269 15.78 14.01 18.29
C PRO A 269 15.27 12.60 17.96
N ARG A 270 14.85 11.82 18.98
CA ARG A 270 14.28 10.47 18.82
C ARG A 270 12.78 10.44 18.55
N ALA A 271 12.08 11.58 18.55
CA ALA A 271 10.63 11.64 18.42
C ALA A 271 10.10 10.91 17.18
N ARG A 272 10.81 11.05 16.04
CA ARG A 272 10.44 10.36 14.78
C ARG A 272 10.53 8.83 14.86
N ILE A 273 11.28 8.29 15.81
CA ILE A 273 11.35 6.86 16.14
C ILE A 273 10.29 6.51 17.18
N LEU A 274 10.14 7.33 18.24
CA LEU A 274 9.25 7.05 19.36
C LEU A 274 7.76 7.10 18.97
N VAL A 275 7.35 8.02 18.10
CA VAL A 275 5.93 8.11 17.66
C VAL A 275 5.47 6.81 16.95
N PRO A 276 6.21 6.25 15.96
CA PRO A 276 5.93 4.91 15.45
C PRO A 276 5.92 3.81 16.50
N VAL A 277 6.87 3.81 17.45
CA VAL A 277 6.91 2.81 18.53
C VAL A 277 5.63 2.84 19.35
N ILE A 278 5.19 4.05 19.77
CA ILE A 278 3.92 4.21 20.50
C ILE A 278 2.75 3.70 19.67
N GLY A 279 2.68 4.12 18.39
CA GLY A 279 1.62 3.67 17.48
C GLY A 279 1.58 2.14 17.34
N LEU A 280 2.71 1.50 17.11
CA LEU A 280 2.78 0.04 16.98
C LEU A 280 2.49 -0.70 18.30
N SER A 281 2.90 -0.13 19.44
CA SER A 281 2.56 -0.68 20.76
C SER A 281 1.05 -0.66 21.04
N VAL A 282 0.31 0.27 20.42
CA VAL A 282 -1.15 0.31 20.47
C VAL A 282 -1.79 -0.57 19.39
N ALA A 283 -1.18 -0.63 18.21
CA ALA A 283 -1.72 -1.39 17.08
C ALA A 283 -1.74 -2.90 17.33
N GLY A 284 -0.74 -3.46 18.05
CA GLY A 284 -0.72 -4.87 18.43
C GLY A 284 -1.93 -5.27 19.29
N PRO A 285 -2.17 -4.65 20.46
CA PRO A 285 -3.39 -4.85 21.24
C PRO A 285 -4.69 -4.57 20.46
N ALA A 286 -4.71 -3.62 19.54
CA ALA A 286 -5.87 -3.37 18.71
C ALA A 286 -6.22 -4.56 17.79
N ILE A 287 -5.22 -5.25 17.23
CA ILE A 287 -5.45 -6.50 16.48
C ILE A 287 -6.00 -7.60 17.41
N LEU A 288 -5.50 -7.73 18.64
CA LEU A 288 -6.04 -8.68 19.61
C LEU A 288 -7.51 -8.36 19.94
N LEU A 289 -7.84 -7.07 20.10
CA LEU A 289 -9.23 -6.64 20.30
C LEU A 289 -10.14 -7.10 19.16
N ILE A 290 -9.65 -7.08 17.91
CA ILE A 290 -10.41 -7.60 16.76
C ILE A 290 -10.54 -9.11 16.85
N ALA A 291 -9.43 -9.83 17.09
CA ALA A 291 -9.40 -11.30 17.09
C ALA A 291 -10.27 -11.93 18.18
N TYR A 292 -10.44 -11.24 19.32
CA TYR A 292 -11.27 -11.69 20.44
C TYR A 292 -12.59 -10.92 20.59
N ALA A 293 -13.02 -10.21 19.55
CA ALA A 293 -14.25 -9.44 19.62
C ALA A 293 -15.49 -10.34 19.65
N HIS A 294 -16.31 -10.18 20.68
CA HIS A 294 -17.60 -10.87 20.80
C HIS A 294 -18.77 -10.08 20.21
N ALA A 295 -18.53 -8.83 19.79
CA ALA A 295 -19.52 -7.97 19.19
C ALA A 295 -18.88 -7.14 18.05
N LEU A 296 -19.66 -6.86 17.01
CA LEU A 296 -19.21 -6.12 15.82
C LEU A 296 -18.57 -4.76 16.18
N TRP A 297 -19.19 -4.00 17.10
CA TRP A 297 -18.66 -2.69 17.49
C TRP A 297 -17.25 -2.78 18.12
N MET A 298 -16.94 -3.88 18.83
CA MET A 298 -15.60 -4.10 19.39
C MET A 298 -14.57 -4.34 18.27
N ALA A 299 -14.93 -5.16 17.28
CA ALA A 299 -14.07 -5.41 16.13
C ALA A 299 -13.84 -4.13 15.32
N LEU A 300 -14.89 -3.33 15.08
CA LEU A 300 -14.78 -2.05 14.38
C LEU A 300 -13.95 -1.01 15.17
N ALA A 301 -14.12 -0.94 16.49
CA ALA A 301 -13.28 -0.10 17.35
C ALA A 301 -11.81 -0.52 17.31
N GLY A 302 -11.53 -1.81 17.37
CA GLY A 302 -10.18 -2.37 17.19
C GLY A 302 -9.61 -2.03 15.82
N LEU A 303 -10.42 -2.11 14.75
CA LEU A 303 -10.01 -1.79 13.39
C LEU A 303 -9.66 -0.30 13.21
N VAL A 304 -10.47 0.59 13.78
CA VAL A 304 -10.19 2.04 13.81
C VAL A 304 -8.92 2.32 14.58
N LEU A 305 -8.77 1.73 15.76
CA LEU A 305 -7.58 1.91 16.59
C LEU A 305 -6.31 1.38 15.91
N TYR A 306 -6.37 0.22 15.28
CA TYR A 306 -5.30 -0.35 14.46
C TYR A 306 -4.97 0.57 13.28
N GLY A 307 -5.98 0.97 12.51
CA GLY A 307 -5.82 1.84 11.36
C GLY A 307 -5.14 3.16 11.72
N LEU A 308 -5.58 3.80 12.81
CA LEU A 308 -5.01 5.05 13.28
C LEU A 308 -3.57 4.87 13.79
N ALA A 309 -3.37 3.95 14.71
CA ALA A 309 -2.11 3.81 15.44
C ALA A 309 -0.97 3.26 14.56
N ARG A 310 -1.27 2.28 13.71
CA ARG A 310 -0.28 1.69 12.79
C ARG A 310 0.25 2.71 11.78
N HIS A 311 -0.59 3.63 11.30
CA HIS A 311 -0.19 4.62 10.28
C HIS A 311 0.66 5.78 10.84
N PHE A 312 0.90 5.85 12.15
CA PHE A 312 1.98 6.66 12.70
C PHE A 312 3.34 6.25 12.14
N SER A 313 3.50 4.95 11.84
CA SER A 313 4.72 4.42 11.21
C SER A 313 4.87 4.87 9.75
N ASP A 314 3.79 4.87 8.97
CA ASP A 314 3.87 5.24 7.55
C ASP A 314 4.27 6.70 7.35
N ALA A 315 3.75 7.60 8.19
CA ALA A 315 4.12 9.02 8.18
C ALA A 315 5.62 9.24 8.47
N ASN A 316 6.22 8.36 9.28
CA ASN A 316 7.59 8.51 9.76
C ASN A 316 8.59 7.58 9.07
N GLN A 317 8.16 6.63 8.24
CA GLN A 317 9.04 5.62 7.63
C GLN A 317 10.12 6.25 6.73
N MET A 318 9.76 7.19 5.86
CA MET A 318 10.74 7.90 5.02
C MET A 318 11.64 8.82 5.83
N PRO A 319 11.17 9.64 6.77
CA PRO A 319 12.02 10.36 7.71
C PRO A 319 13.03 9.48 8.45
N ILE A 320 12.62 8.31 8.97
CA ILE A 320 13.52 7.37 9.66
C ILE A 320 14.55 6.81 8.69
N LEU A 321 14.13 6.42 7.48
CA LEU A 321 15.04 5.95 6.44
C LEU A 321 16.13 6.99 6.14
N CYS A 322 15.77 8.28 6.10
CA CYS A 322 16.72 9.37 5.91
C CYS A 322 17.72 9.53 7.07
N LEU A 323 17.41 9.08 8.28
CA LEU A 323 18.32 9.11 9.43
C LEU A 323 19.35 7.96 9.39
N VAL A 324 19.02 6.84 8.74
CA VAL A 324 19.86 5.63 8.74
C VAL A 324 20.60 5.40 7.42
N THR A 325 20.17 6.05 6.32
CA THR A 325 20.77 5.89 4.98
C THR A 325 21.36 7.17 4.45
N ASP A 326 22.43 7.04 3.64
CA ASP A 326 23.02 8.15 2.89
C ASP A 326 22.03 8.72 1.88
N ALA A 327 22.05 10.03 1.69
CA ALA A 327 21.18 10.76 0.76
C ALA A 327 21.22 10.20 -0.68
N ARG A 328 22.40 9.72 -1.11
CA ARG A 328 22.61 9.15 -2.45
C ARG A 328 21.84 7.86 -2.71
N TYR A 329 21.51 7.10 -1.66
CA TYR A 329 20.90 5.76 -1.79
C TYR A 329 19.45 5.71 -1.30
N ARG A 330 18.85 6.83 -0.89
CA ARG A 330 17.50 6.86 -0.28
C ARG A 330 16.40 6.29 -1.18
N ALA A 331 16.41 6.65 -2.47
CA ALA A 331 15.43 6.14 -3.42
C ALA A 331 15.59 4.63 -3.65
N THR A 332 16.83 4.15 -3.81
CA THR A 332 17.14 2.71 -3.93
C THR A 332 16.75 1.96 -2.67
N SER A 333 17.05 2.52 -1.49
CA SER A 333 16.67 1.95 -0.18
C SER A 333 15.16 1.76 -0.06
N TRP A 334 14.41 2.79 -0.41
CA TRP A 334 12.93 2.74 -0.40
C TRP A 334 12.39 1.70 -1.37
N GLY A 335 12.93 1.65 -2.59
CA GLY A 335 12.53 0.67 -3.61
C GLY A 335 12.75 -0.77 -3.15
N ILE A 336 13.91 -1.06 -2.54
CA ILE A 336 14.23 -2.39 -1.99
C ILE A 336 13.27 -2.75 -0.85
N MET A 337 13.01 -1.81 0.08
CA MET A 337 12.05 -2.03 1.17
C MET A 337 10.66 -2.32 0.63
N THR A 338 10.19 -1.55 -0.34
CA THR A 338 8.88 -1.76 -0.98
C THR A 338 8.81 -3.12 -1.69
N PHE A 339 9.85 -3.49 -2.42
CA PHE A 339 9.94 -4.78 -3.09
C PHE A 339 9.75 -5.93 -2.10
N PHE A 340 10.57 -6.00 -1.06
CA PHE A 340 10.48 -7.08 -0.08
C PHE A 340 9.17 -7.05 0.73
N SER A 341 8.67 -5.87 1.09
CA SER A 341 7.40 -5.69 1.77
C SER A 341 6.22 -6.23 0.95
N CYS A 342 6.19 -5.99 -0.35
CA CYS A 342 5.13 -6.49 -1.24
C CYS A 342 5.26 -8.01 -1.48
N VAL A 343 6.48 -8.51 -1.71
CA VAL A 343 6.71 -9.95 -1.94
C VAL A 343 6.35 -10.77 -0.72
N VAL A 344 6.87 -10.39 0.45
CA VAL A 344 6.60 -11.11 1.70
C VAL A 344 5.17 -10.88 2.17
N GLY A 345 4.62 -9.69 1.96
CA GLY A 345 3.21 -9.40 2.23
C GLY A 345 2.26 -10.25 1.39
N GLY A 346 2.54 -10.38 0.10
CA GLY A 346 1.81 -11.29 -0.79
C GLY A 346 1.92 -12.75 -0.34
N ALA A 347 3.14 -13.22 -0.04
CA ALA A 347 3.34 -14.57 0.50
C ALA A 347 2.55 -14.79 1.81
N GLY A 348 2.43 -13.75 2.65
CA GLY A 348 1.61 -13.79 3.87
C GLY A 348 0.11 -13.96 3.59
N ILE A 349 -0.41 -13.30 2.55
CA ILE A 349 -1.82 -13.50 2.13
C ILE A 349 -2.04 -14.93 1.64
N TYR A 350 -1.15 -15.45 0.81
CA TYR A 350 -1.21 -16.83 0.32
C TYR A 350 -1.13 -17.84 1.47
N ALA A 351 -0.17 -17.65 2.39
CA ALA A 351 -0.04 -18.50 3.57
C ALA A 351 -1.30 -18.48 4.44
N GLY A 352 -1.96 -17.32 4.61
CA GLY A 352 -3.26 -17.22 5.28
C GLY A 352 -4.33 -18.09 4.60
N GLY A 353 -4.36 -18.15 3.27
CA GLY A 353 -5.24 -19.03 2.51
C GLY A 353 -4.94 -20.52 2.74
N VAL A 354 -3.65 -20.91 2.71
CA VAL A 354 -3.22 -22.29 3.00
C VAL A 354 -3.62 -22.71 4.41
N LEU A 355 -3.45 -21.84 5.39
CA LEU A 355 -3.88 -22.11 6.78
C LEU A 355 -5.39 -22.32 6.87
N ARG A 356 -6.17 -21.52 6.14
CA ARG A 356 -7.63 -21.69 6.06
C ARG A 356 -8.04 -23.01 5.39
N ASP A 357 -7.40 -23.38 4.28
CA ASP A 357 -7.65 -24.68 3.61
C ASP A 357 -7.32 -25.84 4.57
N ALA A 358 -6.33 -25.67 5.46
CA ALA A 358 -6.00 -26.60 6.55
C ALA A 358 -6.95 -26.49 7.77
N LYS A 359 -8.06 -25.72 7.67
CA LYS A 359 -9.05 -25.48 8.73
C LYS A 359 -8.46 -24.83 10.00
N VAL A 360 -7.37 -24.10 9.88
CA VAL A 360 -6.84 -23.27 10.96
C VAL A 360 -7.70 -22.02 11.07
N ASP A 361 -8.11 -21.68 12.29
CA ASP A 361 -8.91 -20.48 12.55
C ASP A 361 -8.11 -19.23 12.13
N ILE A 362 -8.77 -18.35 11.38
CA ILE A 362 -8.19 -17.10 10.90
C ILE A 362 -7.78 -16.17 12.05
N SER A 363 -8.37 -16.32 13.24
CA SER A 363 -7.97 -15.59 14.45
C SER A 363 -6.50 -15.84 14.79
N ASN A 364 -5.96 -17.03 14.52
CA ASN A 364 -4.54 -17.33 14.73
C ASN A 364 -3.62 -16.49 13.81
N VAL A 365 -4.07 -16.18 12.59
CA VAL A 365 -3.35 -15.28 11.68
C VAL A 365 -3.26 -13.88 12.29
N PHE A 366 -4.33 -13.41 12.94
CA PHE A 366 -4.34 -12.11 13.62
C PHE A 366 -3.53 -12.12 14.93
N LEU A 367 -3.50 -13.23 15.67
CA LEU A 367 -2.60 -13.38 16.81
C LEU A 367 -1.13 -13.25 16.40
N PHE A 368 -0.75 -13.96 15.34
CA PHE A 368 0.59 -13.83 14.77
C PHE A 368 0.88 -12.41 14.30
N ALA A 369 -0.09 -11.76 13.63
CA ALA A 369 0.01 -10.38 13.19
C ALA A 369 0.22 -9.40 14.37
N ALA A 370 -0.51 -9.59 15.49
CA ALA A 370 -0.36 -8.77 16.69
C ALA A 370 1.03 -8.91 17.31
N ALA A 371 1.52 -10.15 17.47
CA ALA A 371 2.88 -10.40 17.97
C ALA A 371 3.94 -9.76 17.07
N ASN A 372 3.77 -9.88 15.76
CA ASN A 372 4.67 -9.31 14.77
C ASN A 372 4.73 -7.77 14.84
N VAL A 373 3.59 -7.10 15.03
CA VAL A 373 3.54 -5.63 15.20
C VAL A 373 4.33 -5.19 16.44
N ILE A 374 4.27 -5.95 17.53
CA ILE A 374 5.07 -5.66 18.73
C ILE A 374 6.57 -5.85 18.46
N VAL A 375 6.95 -6.91 17.72
CA VAL A 375 8.34 -7.08 17.26
C VAL A 375 8.78 -5.88 16.40
N CYS A 376 7.93 -5.40 15.50
CA CYS A 376 8.18 -4.19 14.72
C CYS A 376 8.44 -2.96 15.60
N ALA A 377 7.68 -2.77 16.69
CA ALA A 377 7.91 -1.70 17.65
C ALA A 377 9.32 -1.81 18.30
N GLY A 378 9.73 -3.01 18.70
CA GLY A 378 11.06 -3.28 19.25
C GLY A 378 12.19 -3.00 18.24
N LEU A 379 12.00 -3.43 16.97
CA LEU A 379 12.98 -3.18 15.91
C LEU A 379 13.20 -1.69 15.68
N ILE A 380 12.13 -0.92 15.53
CA ILE A 380 12.24 0.54 15.33
C ILE A 380 12.83 1.21 16.57
N TYR A 381 12.46 0.78 17.79
CA TYR A 381 13.02 1.34 19.03
C TYR A 381 14.54 1.14 19.14
N SER A 382 15.08 0.04 18.60
CA SER A 382 16.51 -0.28 18.61
C SER A 382 17.35 0.64 17.71
N LEU A 383 16.71 1.36 16.75
CA LEU A 383 17.42 2.27 15.86
C LEU A 383 18.00 3.46 16.64
N LYS A 384 19.27 3.74 16.37
CA LYS A 384 19.96 4.93 16.87
C LYS A 384 20.10 5.93 15.72
N PRO A 385 19.62 7.17 15.89
CA PRO A 385 19.89 8.22 14.90
C PRO A 385 21.40 8.39 14.72
N ARG A 386 21.85 8.48 13.47
CA ARG A 386 23.23 8.93 13.24
C ARG A 386 23.38 10.38 13.74
N PRO A 387 24.47 10.74 14.40
CA PRO A 387 24.75 12.14 14.67
C PRO A 387 24.74 12.90 13.35
N GLN A 388 23.83 13.84 13.18
CA GLN A 388 23.91 14.76 12.04
C GLN A 388 25.15 15.64 12.28
N PRO A 389 26.03 15.85 11.28
CA PRO A 389 27.02 16.90 11.38
C PRO A 389 26.29 18.21 11.64
N ALA A 390 26.74 18.94 12.63
CA ALA A 390 26.19 20.25 12.97
C ALA A 390 26.14 21.10 11.70
N ALA A 391 24.94 21.69 11.42
CA ALA A 391 24.72 22.56 10.28
C ALA A 391 25.47 23.90 10.43
#